data_98e9e0cf3902c9a17435b9cd5d2f8409
#
_entry.id   98e9e0cf3902c9a17435b9cd5d2f8409
#
_cell.length_a   1.000
_cell.length_b   1.000
_cell.length_c   1.000
_cell.angle_alpha   90.00
_cell.angle_beta   90.00
_cell.angle_gamma   90.00
#
_symmetry.space_group_name_H-M   'P 1'
#
loop_
_entity.id
_entity.type
_entity.pdbx_description
1 polymer ?
#
loop_
_entity_poly.entity_id
_entity_poly.type
_entity_poly.pdbx_seq_one_letter_code
_entity_poly.pdbx_strand_id
1 'polypeptide(L)'
;LGYSQIVPNSPLAGFAPVGGIHLVTLATACTGAWLVLLIDNTGRLKKRLLPLAGIAALCGTGYALQQTDFTRPDGSTATVALIQGNIEQTFKWHEDQIVPTIQKYYALLGQTKADIVIMPETAIPVMRQDLPPDVLVKFAEQADGNNSALALGISQYTADGSGYENAVVNLSGYRDGGKTPPYYAKDHLVPFGEYKPLKFITEPLYRLMDMPLADFRRGGGRQMPLEMKNQKIAFNICYEDGFGDDLIATAKHSTLLANASNLAWFGGSNAMYQQLQQSQARAMELGRYMVRATNTGATAIVSPKGAVLAAAEPNTDAVLEGIVKGHTGETPYMKLGGSWPLICLLAGTVLVLYLLQKKQK
;
A
#
# COMPACT_ATOMS: atom_id res chain seq x y z
N LEU A 1 -7.37 8.27 -13.43
CA LEU A 1 -6.46 8.98 -14.34
C LEU A 1 -5.05 9.06 -13.76
N GLY A 2 -4.86 9.56 -12.52
CA GLY A 2 -3.54 9.77 -11.95
C GLY A 2 -2.69 8.50 -11.88
N TYR A 3 -3.24 7.39 -11.45
CA TYR A 3 -2.50 6.13 -11.34
C TYR A 3 -1.91 5.66 -12.67
N SER A 4 -2.57 5.91 -13.81
CA SER A 4 -2.00 5.55 -15.11
C SER A 4 -0.72 6.32 -15.45
N GLN A 5 -0.43 7.39 -14.74
CA GLN A 5 0.78 8.21 -14.88
C GLN A 5 1.89 7.83 -13.89
N ILE A 6 1.62 6.94 -12.94
CA ILE A 6 2.61 6.49 -11.95
C ILE A 6 3.51 5.44 -12.61
N VAL A 7 4.34 5.92 -13.50
CA VAL A 7 5.40 5.16 -14.16
C VAL A 7 6.64 6.05 -14.28
N PRO A 8 7.86 5.49 -14.20
CA PRO A 8 9.10 6.29 -14.19
C PRO A 8 9.27 7.22 -15.40
N ASN A 9 8.67 6.85 -16.53
CA ASN A 9 8.80 7.60 -17.79
C ASN A 9 7.72 8.68 -17.97
N SER A 10 6.71 8.78 -17.11
CA SER A 10 5.71 9.84 -17.19
C SER A 10 6.18 11.08 -16.45
N PRO A 11 6.35 12.24 -17.11
CA PRO A 11 6.71 13.46 -16.41
C PRO A 11 5.66 13.87 -15.38
N LEU A 12 4.39 13.50 -15.57
CA LEU A 12 3.31 13.86 -14.64
C LEU A 12 3.42 13.13 -13.28
N ALA A 13 4.12 12.00 -13.21
CA ALA A 13 4.38 11.30 -11.96
C ALA A 13 5.17 12.19 -10.95
N GLY A 14 5.97 13.14 -11.42
CA GLY A 14 6.71 14.06 -10.57
C GLY A 14 5.86 14.95 -9.66
N PHE A 15 4.58 15.06 -9.91
CA PHE A 15 3.66 15.78 -9.02
C PHE A 15 3.25 14.96 -7.78
N ALA A 16 3.50 13.64 -7.75
CA ALA A 16 3.11 12.78 -6.62
C ALA A 16 3.72 13.22 -5.27
N PRO A 17 5.04 13.51 -5.14
CA PRO A 17 5.61 13.95 -3.88
C PRO A 17 5.17 15.36 -3.45
N VAL A 18 4.47 16.11 -4.30
CA VAL A 18 4.02 17.48 -4.00
C VAL A 18 2.57 17.52 -3.51
N GLY A 19 1.65 16.86 -4.20
CA GLY A 19 0.22 16.88 -3.86
C GLY A 19 -0.49 15.54 -4.03
N GLY A 20 0.28 14.45 -4.00
CA GLY A 20 -0.23 13.10 -4.07
C GLY A 20 -0.83 12.75 -5.43
N ILE A 21 -1.47 11.59 -5.46
CA ILE A 21 -2.15 11.05 -6.65
C ILE A 21 -3.25 11.99 -7.18
N HIS A 22 -3.83 12.81 -6.32
CA HIS A 22 -4.87 13.76 -6.72
C HIS A 22 -4.30 14.91 -7.55
N LEU A 23 -3.11 15.41 -7.23
CA LEU A 23 -2.43 16.42 -8.05
C LEU A 23 -1.98 15.83 -9.39
N VAL A 24 -1.50 14.58 -9.41
CA VAL A 24 -1.21 13.86 -10.66
C VAL A 24 -2.47 13.73 -11.52
N THR A 25 -3.61 13.40 -10.90
CA THR A 25 -4.91 13.32 -11.57
C THR A 25 -5.32 14.65 -12.19
N LEU A 26 -5.17 15.75 -11.45
CA LEU A 26 -5.46 17.11 -11.94
C LEU A 26 -4.55 17.47 -13.12
N ALA A 27 -3.25 17.24 -13.00
CA ALA A 27 -2.29 17.52 -14.07
C ALA A 27 -2.62 16.71 -15.35
N THR A 28 -3.02 15.45 -15.18
CA THR A 28 -3.46 14.58 -16.28
C THR A 28 -4.72 15.12 -16.95
N ALA A 29 -5.72 15.51 -16.15
CA ALA A 29 -6.97 16.08 -16.65
C ALA A 29 -6.74 17.41 -17.41
N CYS A 30 -5.89 18.29 -16.87
CA CYS A 30 -5.51 19.54 -17.53
C CYS A 30 -4.80 19.28 -18.86
N THR A 31 -3.88 18.30 -18.89
CA THR A 31 -3.20 17.89 -20.13
C THR A 31 -4.21 17.43 -21.18
N GLY A 32 -5.17 16.58 -20.78
CA GLY A 32 -6.26 16.12 -21.67
C GLY A 32 -7.11 17.27 -22.19
N ALA A 33 -7.51 18.22 -21.33
CA ALA A 33 -8.28 19.40 -21.74
C ALA A 33 -7.51 20.27 -22.74
N TRP A 34 -6.22 20.49 -22.54
CA TRP A 34 -5.39 21.24 -23.49
C TRP A 34 -5.20 20.52 -24.81
N LEU A 35 -5.12 19.19 -24.82
CA LEU A 35 -5.10 18.41 -26.07
C LEU A 35 -6.40 18.60 -26.88
N VAL A 36 -7.56 18.61 -26.23
CA VAL A 36 -8.84 18.92 -26.89
C VAL A 36 -8.80 20.32 -27.50
N LEU A 37 -8.35 21.33 -26.75
CA LEU A 37 -8.23 22.71 -27.26
C LEU A 37 -7.26 22.82 -28.46
N LEU A 38 -6.22 22.00 -28.54
CA LEU A 38 -5.33 21.94 -29.71
C LEU A 38 -6.04 21.40 -30.94
N ILE A 39 -6.91 20.40 -30.78
CA ILE A 39 -7.68 19.79 -31.86
C ILE A 39 -8.74 20.79 -32.36
N ASP A 40 -9.53 21.36 -31.47
CA ASP A 40 -10.62 22.31 -31.79
C ASP A 40 -10.13 23.58 -32.47
N ASN A 41 -8.89 24.03 -32.19
CA ASN A 41 -8.29 25.20 -32.81
C ASN A 41 -7.44 24.88 -34.05
N THR A 42 -7.75 23.79 -34.76
CA THR A 42 -7.09 23.44 -36.00
C THR A 42 -7.24 24.56 -37.02
N GLY A 43 -6.10 25.01 -37.64
CA GLY A 43 -6.08 26.16 -38.54
C GLY A 43 -5.93 27.53 -37.86
N ARG A 44 -5.95 27.65 -36.53
CA ARG A 44 -5.78 28.91 -35.78
C ARG A 44 -4.49 28.90 -34.95
N LEU A 45 -3.35 29.04 -35.58
CA LEU A 45 -2.01 28.89 -34.97
C LEU A 45 -1.87 29.65 -33.63
N LYS A 46 -2.25 30.94 -33.59
CA LYS A 46 -2.13 31.76 -32.36
C LYS A 46 -2.94 31.17 -31.16
N LYS A 47 -4.10 30.57 -31.43
CA LYS A 47 -4.92 29.96 -30.38
C LYS A 47 -4.39 28.61 -29.87
N ARG A 48 -3.48 27.98 -30.59
CA ARG A 48 -2.83 26.71 -30.22
C ARG A 48 -1.60 26.93 -29.33
N LEU A 49 -1.01 28.14 -29.32
CA LEU A 49 0.18 28.41 -28.52
C LEU A 49 -0.03 28.28 -27.03
N LEU A 50 -1.17 28.74 -26.51
CA LEU A 50 -1.48 28.66 -25.07
C LEU A 50 -1.60 27.18 -24.56
N PRO A 51 -2.40 26.31 -25.20
CA PRO A 51 -2.46 24.88 -24.79
C PRO A 51 -1.09 24.19 -24.92
N LEU A 52 -0.32 24.47 -25.98
CA LEU A 52 1.02 23.87 -26.14
C LEU A 52 1.97 24.34 -25.03
N ALA A 53 1.98 25.62 -24.72
CA ALA A 53 2.78 26.16 -23.61
C ALA A 53 2.35 25.55 -22.25
N GLY A 54 1.05 25.36 -22.05
CA GLY A 54 0.51 24.74 -20.85
C GLY A 54 0.94 23.27 -20.70
N ILE A 55 0.84 22.46 -21.77
CA ILE A 55 1.30 21.08 -21.76
C ILE A 55 2.82 21.02 -21.49
N ALA A 56 3.59 21.86 -22.21
CA ALA A 56 5.04 21.93 -22.03
C ALA A 56 5.43 22.34 -20.60
N ALA A 57 4.72 23.30 -20.00
CA ALA A 57 4.94 23.74 -18.64
C ALA A 57 4.62 22.63 -17.63
N LEU A 58 3.49 21.91 -17.77
CA LEU A 58 3.16 20.77 -16.89
C LEU A 58 4.20 19.66 -17.02
N CYS A 59 4.51 19.21 -18.22
CA CYS A 59 5.48 18.14 -18.44
C CYS A 59 6.88 18.57 -17.96
N GLY A 60 7.31 19.79 -18.25
CA GLY A 60 8.61 20.32 -17.81
C GLY A 60 8.71 20.43 -16.29
N THR A 61 7.67 20.96 -15.63
CA THR A 61 7.62 21.05 -14.16
C THR A 61 7.61 19.66 -13.54
N GLY A 62 6.76 18.75 -14.01
CA GLY A 62 6.69 17.40 -13.48
C GLY A 62 8.00 16.64 -13.68
N TYR A 63 8.67 16.78 -14.82
CA TYR A 63 9.99 16.19 -15.03
C TYR A 63 11.03 16.76 -14.06
N ALA A 64 11.06 18.08 -13.85
CA ALA A 64 11.97 18.70 -12.88
C ALA A 64 11.72 18.20 -11.45
N LEU A 65 10.45 18.03 -11.05
CA LEU A 65 10.07 17.47 -9.76
C LEU A 65 10.52 16.02 -9.59
N GLN A 66 10.49 15.20 -10.65
CA GLN A 66 11.01 13.83 -10.61
C GLN A 66 12.52 13.77 -10.34
N GLN A 67 13.27 14.76 -10.79
CA GLN A 67 14.72 14.84 -10.53
C GLN A 67 15.03 15.32 -9.11
N THR A 68 14.05 15.92 -8.43
CA THR A 68 14.23 16.47 -7.08
C THR A 68 14.16 15.37 -6.03
N ASP A 69 15.13 15.32 -5.13
CA ASP A 69 15.14 14.44 -3.98
C ASP A 69 14.57 15.19 -2.76
N PHE A 70 13.31 14.91 -2.41
CA PHE A 70 12.63 15.49 -1.24
C PHE A 70 12.97 14.78 0.07
N THR A 71 13.42 13.55 -0.01
CA THR A 71 13.88 12.72 1.10
C THR A 71 15.30 12.22 0.80
N ARG A 72 16.00 11.75 1.81
CA ARG A 72 17.39 11.29 1.67
C ARG A 72 17.58 9.96 2.39
N PRO A 73 18.53 9.13 1.94
CA PRO A 73 18.97 7.97 2.69
C PRO A 73 19.44 8.38 4.08
N ASP A 74 19.09 7.60 5.12
CA ASP A 74 19.51 7.83 6.50
C ASP A 74 20.84 7.14 6.85
N GLY A 75 21.41 6.41 5.89
CA GLY A 75 22.63 5.63 6.03
C GLY A 75 22.40 4.17 6.39
N SER A 76 21.17 3.79 6.76
CA SER A 76 20.84 2.40 7.03
C SER A 76 20.51 1.63 5.74
N THR A 77 20.88 0.35 5.70
CA THR A 77 20.53 -0.60 4.64
C THR A 77 20.06 -1.90 5.26
N ALA A 78 19.16 -2.59 4.59
CA ALA A 78 18.71 -3.92 4.98
C ALA A 78 18.46 -4.78 3.73
N THR A 79 18.75 -6.06 3.85
CA THR A 79 18.23 -7.06 2.91
C THR A 79 16.80 -7.40 3.30
N VAL A 80 15.90 -7.47 2.32
CA VAL A 80 14.51 -7.84 2.52
C VAL A 80 14.17 -9.08 1.73
N ALA A 81 13.34 -9.96 2.29
CA ALA A 81 12.73 -11.09 1.60
C ALA A 81 11.20 -10.97 1.70
N LEU A 82 10.54 -11.01 0.57
CA LEU A 82 9.09 -10.91 0.44
C LEU A 82 8.58 -12.28 0.02
N ILE A 83 7.78 -12.91 0.87
CA ILE A 83 7.30 -14.27 0.64
C ILE A 83 5.97 -14.23 -0.10
N GLN A 84 5.89 -14.98 -1.20
CA GLN A 84 4.70 -15.23 -2.00
C GLN A 84 4.32 -16.70 -1.88
N GLY A 85 3.24 -16.99 -1.16
CA GLY A 85 2.82 -18.35 -0.84
C GLY A 85 1.97 -18.99 -1.93
N ASN A 86 1.36 -18.21 -2.82
CA ASN A 86 0.50 -18.68 -3.90
C ASN A 86 -0.58 -19.67 -3.44
N ILE A 87 -1.25 -19.36 -2.31
CA ILE A 87 -2.33 -20.16 -1.77
C ILE A 87 -3.64 -19.74 -2.45
N GLU A 88 -4.34 -20.68 -3.08
CA GLU A 88 -5.62 -20.43 -3.71
C GLU A 88 -6.70 -20.01 -2.69
N GLN A 89 -7.50 -19.00 -3.05
CA GLN A 89 -8.51 -18.43 -2.13
C GLN A 89 -9.61 -19.43 -1.79
N THR A 90 -10.01 -20.29 -2.71
CA THR A 90 -11.07 -21.29 -2.53
C THR A 90 -10.72 -22.34 -1.48
N PHE A 91 -9.43 -22.66 -1.34
CA PHE A 91 -8.95 -23.69 -0.40
C PHE A 91 -8.43 -23.10 0.90
N LYS A 92 -8.14 -21.80 0.93
CA LYS A 92 -7.42 -21.15 2.03
C LYS A 92 -8.04 -21.40 3.42
N TRP A 93 -9.35 -21.46 3.51
CA TRP A 93 -10.08 -21.58 4.76
C TRP A 93 -10.56 -23.01 5.07
N HIS A 94 -10.21 -23.99 4.24
CA HIS A 94 -10.55 -25.39 4.52
C HIS A 94 -9.63 -25.95 5.59
N GLU A 95 -10.18 -26.66 6.58
CA GLU A 95 -9.45 -27.19 7.73
C GLU A 95 -8.27 -28.08 7.31
N ASP A 96 -8.45 -28.90 6.28
CA ASP A 96 -7.42 -29.78 5.72
C ASP A 96 -6.26 -29.02 5.04
N GLN A 97 -6.44 -27.73 4.68
CA GLN A 97 -5.42 -26.89 4.06
C GLN A 97 -4.65 -26.02 5.05
N ILE A 98 -5.09 -25.90 6.30
CA ILE A 98 -4.43 -25.07 7.32
C ILE A 98 -3.00 -25.55 7.57
N VAL A 99 -2.83 -26.82 7.89
CA VAL A 99 -1.50 -27.40 8.19
C VAL A 99 -0.57 -27.34 6.98
N PRO A 100 -0.98 -27.75 5.76
CA PRO A 100 -0.18 -27.58 4.55
C PRO A 100 0.24 -26.13 4.30
N THR A 101 -0.66 -25.17 4.52
CA THR A 101 -0.37 -23.73 4.36
C THR A 101 0.70 -23.27 5.35
N ILE A 102 0.58 -23.63 6.63
CA ILE A 102 1.57 -23.30 7.65
C ILE A 102 2.94 -23.91 7.28
N GLN A 103 2.97 -25.18 6.89
CA GLN A 103 4.20 -25.86 6.49
C GLN A 103 4.87 -25.21 5.28
N LYS A 104 4.07 -24.79 4.30
CA LYS A 104 4.55 -24.09 3.10
C LYS A 104 5.23 -22.76 3.46
N TYR A 105 4.58 -21.90 4.24
CA TYR A 105 5.17 -20.64 4.68
C TYR A 105 6.40 -20.85 5.56
N TYR A 106 6.39 -21.87 6.41
CA TYR A 106 7.55 -22.25 7.20
C TYR A 106 8.74 -22.68 6.32
N ALA A 107 8.49 -23.50 5.30
CA ALA A 107 9.51 -23.93 4.35
C ALA A 107 10.07 -22.76 3.51
N LEU A 108 9.21 -21.83 3.06
CA LEU A 108 9.63 -20.63 2.34
C LEU A 108 10.48 -19.71 3.23
N LEU A 109 10.13 -19.57 4.51
CA LEU A 109 10.95 -18.81 5.48
C LEU A 109 12.35 -19.40 5.62
N GLY A 110 12.50 -20.71 5.54
CA GLY A 110 13.80 -21.39 5.62
C GLY A 110 14.71 -21.17 4.40
N GLN A 111 14.18 -20.61 3.30
CA GLN A 111 14.95 -20.39 2.06
C GLN A 111 15.72 -19.07 2.05
N THR A 112 15.52 -18.20 3.05
CA THR A 112 16.16 -16.87 3.10
C THR A 112 16.92 -16.62 4.38
N LYS A 113 17.93 -15.75 4.29
CA LYS A 113 18.67 -15.18 5.42
C LYS A 113 18.67 -13.65 5.38
N ALA A 114 17.68 -13.07 4.73
CA ALA A 114 17.52 -11.62 4.67
C ALA A 114 17.30 -11.02 6.07
N ASP A 115 17.76 -9.79 6.28
CA ASP A 115 17.59 -9.10 7.57
C ASP A 115 16.13 -8.97 7.97
N ILE A 116 15.23 -8.75 7.01
CA ILE A 116 13.80 -8.55 7.22
C ILE A 116 13.03 -9.46 6.28
N VAL A 117 12.14 -10.27 6.83
CA VAL A 117 11.24 -11.14 6.08
C VAL A 117 9.81 -10.66 6.28
N ILE A 118 9.06 -10.50 5.19
CA ILE A 118 7.66 -10.09 5.22
C ILE A 118 6.80 -11.15 4.54
N MET A 119 5.83 -11.67 5.28
CA MET A 119 4.79 -12.56 4.77
C MET A 119 3.52 -11.78 4.41
N PRO A 120 2.73 -12.26 3.45
CA PRO A 120 1.56 -11.54 2.97
C PRO A 120 0.42 -11.52 4.00
N GLU A 121 -0.63 -10.76 3.66
CA GLU A 121 -1.89 -10.68 4.41
C GLU A 121 -2.49 -12.06 4.62
N THR A 122 -2.87 -12.35 5.88
CA THR A 122 -3.48 -13.63 6.28
C THR A 122 -2.68 -14.83 5.74
N ALA A 123 -1.36 -14.81 5.90
CA ALA A 123 -0.49 -15.92 5.49
C ALA A 123 -0.89 -17.22 6.21
N ILE A 124 -1.26 -17.12 7.48
CA ILE A 124 -1.84 -18.23 8.25
C ILE A 124 -3.35 -17.99 8.36
N PRO A 125 -4.19 -18.90 7.81
CA PRO A 125 -5.64 -18.73 7.76
C PRO A 125 -6.34 -19.24 9.05
N VAL A 126 -5.85 -18.83 10.21
CA VAL A 126 -6.40 -19.13 11.55
C VAL A 126 -6.24 -17.88 12.38
N MET A 127 -7.17 -17.63 13.31
CA MET A 127 -6.99 -16.54 14.28
C MET A 127 -5.76 -16.82 15.15
N ARG A 128 -4.95 -15.78 15.37
CA ARG A 128 -3.69 -15.91 16.13
C ARG A 128 -3.85 -16.62 17.47
N GLN A 129 -4.93 -16.32 18.18
CA GLN A 129 -5.20 -16.89 19.51
C GLN A 129 -5.72 -18.33 19.46
N ASP A 130 -6.20 -18.80 18.31
CA ASP A 130 -6.68 -20.17 18.11
C ASP A 130 -5.55 -21.10 17.65
N LEU A 131 -4.37 -20.56 17.31
CA LEU A 131 -3.21 -21.36 17.00
C LEU A 131 -2.62 -22.01 18.26
N PRO A 132 -2.07 -23.24 18.14
CA PRO A 132 -1.21 -23.78 19.18
C PRO A 132 -0.09 -22.78 19.51
N PRO A 133 0.20 -22.50 20.79
CA PRO A 133 1.14 -21.46 21.23
C PRO A 133 2.55 -21.57 20.63
N ASP A 134 2.97 -22.79 20.32
CA ASP A 134 4.30 -23.10 19.76
C ASP A 134 4.43 -22.79 18.26
N VAL A 135 3.34 -22.64 17.50
CA VAL A 135 3.40 -22.42 16.05
C VAL A 135 4.13 -21.12 15.73
N LEU A 136 3.67 -19.98 16.26
CA LEU A 136 4.32 -18.68 16.01
C LEU A 136 5.72 -18.60 16.65
N VAL A 137 5.94 -19.28 17.77
CA VAL A 137 7.27 -19.37 18.40
C VAL A 137 8.25 -20.07 17.45
N LYS A 138 7.85 -21.19 16.80
CA LYS A 138 8.67 -21.88 15.81
C LYS A 138 9.04 -20.99 14.61
N PHE A 139 8.08 -20.20 14.10
CA PHE A 139 8.36 -19.21 13.04
C PHE A 139 9.38 -18.17 13.52
N ALA A 140 9.23 -17.65 14.71
CA ALA A 140 10.15 -16.70 15.31
C ALA A 140 11.55 -17.30 15.50
N GLU A 141 11.65 -18.52 16.03
CA GLU A 141 12.92 -19.23 16.23
C GLU A 141 13.64 -19.49 14.92
N GLN A 142 12.92 -19.90 13.86
CA GLN A 142 13.51 -20.09 12.54
C GLN A 142 14.04 -18.76 11.97
N ALA A 143 13.27 -17.68 12.05
CA ALA A 143 13.71 -16.37 11.62
C ALA A 143 14.95 -15.89 12.39
N ASP A 144 14.92 -16.02 13.73
CA ASP A 144 16.06 -15.63 14.57
C ASP A 144 17.31 -16.50 14.32
N GLY A 145 17.11 -17.80 14.04
CA GLY A 145 18.21 -18.69 13.62
C GLY A 145 18.88 -18.26 12.32
N ASN A 146 18.15 -17.59 11.44
CA ASN A 146 18.66 -16.95 10.23
C ASN A 146 19.12 -15.49 10.46
N ASN A 147 19.07 -15.00 11.71
CA ASN A 147 19.30 -13.60 12.05
C ASN A 147 18.34 -12.64 11.32
N SER A 148 17.10 -13.06 11.10
CA SER A 148 16.06 -12.28 10.41
C SER A 148 15.02 -11.73 11.39
N ALA A 149 14.47 -10.55 11.12
CA ALA A 149 13.24 -10.07 11.72
C ALA A 149 12.06 -10.51 10.85
N LEU A 150 10.99 -11.02 11.44
CA LEU A 150 9.84 -11.58 10.72
C LEU A 150 8.58 -10.76 10.97
N ALA A 151 7.95 -10.24 9.90
CA ALA A 151 6.58 -9.73 9.89
C ALA A 151 5.66 -10.75 9.22
N LEU A 152 4.56 -11.11 9.89
CA LEU A 152 3.64 -12.14 9.44
C LEU A 152 2.20 -11.61 9.44
N GLY A 153 1.53 -11.67 8.28
CA GLY A 153 0.11 -11.32 8.16
C GLY A 153 -0.79 -12.41 8.75
N ILE A 154 -1.64 -12.04 9.70
CA ILE A 154 -2.56 -12.96 10.40
C ILE A 154 -3.75 -12.20 10.95
N SER A 155 -4.93 -12.84 10.98
CA SER A 155 -6.07 -12.29 11.68
C SER A 155 -5.97 -12.60 13.19
N GLN A 156 -6.48 -11.71 14.03
CA GLN A 156 -6.49 -11.87 15.48
C GLN A 156 -7.75 -11.31 16.12
N TYR A 157 -8.10 -11.80 17.32
CA TYR A 157 -9.12 -11.16 18.13
C TYR A 157 -8.61 -9.84 18.70
N THR A 158 -9.51 -8.84 18.80
CA THR A 158 -9.22 -7.59 19.51
C THR A 158 -8.86 -7.83 20.97
N ALA A 159 -8.11 -6.92 21.57
CA ALA A 159 -7.67 -7.06 22.96
C ALA A 159 -8.84 -7.15 23.96
N ASP A 160 -9.99 -6.55 23.64
CA ASP A 160 -11.22 -6.57 24.43
C ASP A 160 -12.15 -7.76 24.10
N GLY A 161 -11.77 -8.60 23.12
CA GLY A 161 -12.57 -9.73 22.66
C GLY A 161 -13.86 -9.35 21.92
N SER A 162 -14.08 -8.08 21.59
CA SER A 162 -15.34 -7.60 20.98
C SER A 162 -15.42 -7.83 19.45
N GLY A 163 -14.34 -8.31 18.83
CA GLY A 163 -14.26 -8.54 17.39
C GLY A 163 -12.89 -9.08 16.99
N TYR A 164 -12.57 -8.94 15.72
CA TYR A 164 -11.28 -9.38 15.17
C TYR A 164 -10.68 -8.32 14.25
N GLU A 165 -9.37 -8.36 14.09
CA GLU A 165 -8.54 -7.46 13.32
C GLU A 165 -7.77 -8.25 12.27
N ASN A 166 -7.58 -7.64 11.11
CA ASN A 166 -6.60 -8.09 10.13
C ASN A 166 -5.27 -7.42 10.47
N ALA A 167 -4.24 -8.19 10.78
CA ALA A 167 -3.01 -7.65 11.34
C ALA A 167 -1.74 -8.18 10.65
N VAL A 168 -0.67 -7.41 10.78
CA VAL A 168 0.72 -7.85 10.55
C VAL A 168 1.42 -7.82 11.90
N VAL A 169 1.86 -8.97 12.38
CA VAL A 169 2.57 -9.12 13.66
C VAL A 169 4.08 -9.19 13.45
N ASN A 170 4.83 -8.52 14.31
CA ASN A 170 6.29 -8.60 14.34
C ASN A 170 6.72 -9.70 15.32
N LEU A 171 7.25 -10.79 14.79
CA LEU A 171 7.69 -11.95 15.57
C LEU A 171 9.18 -11.91 15.97
N SER A 172 9.87 -10.78 15.77
CA SER A 172 11.29 -10.65 16.15
C SER A 172 11.46 -10.88 17.66
N GLY A 173 12.23 -11.89 18.02
CA GLY A 173 12.46 -12.24 19.42
C GLY A 173 11.23 -12.78 20.17
N TYR A 174 10.17 -13.14 19.47
CA TYR A 174 8.96 -13.70 20.09
C TYR A 174 9.22 -15.10 20.64
N ARG A 175 8.97 -15.30 21.94
CA ARG A 175 9.26 -16.56 22.66
C ARG A 175 8.10 -17.07 23.52
N ASP A 176 7.12 -16.24 23.75
CA ASP A 176 5.98 -16.55 24.60
C ASP A 176 4.70 -16.52 23.78
N GLY A 177 4.21 -17.69 23.37
CA GLY A 177 3.00 -17.84 22.56
C GLY A 177 1.72 -17.29 23.20
N GLY A 178 1.73 -17.01 24.50
CA GLY A 178 0.61 -16.39 25.22
C GLY A 178 0.59 -14.86 25.13
N LYS A 179 1.70 -14.23 24.76
CA LYS A 179 1.78 -12.76 24.64
C LYS A 179 1.38 -12.26 23.27
N THR A 180 0.92 -11.02 23.22
CA THR A 180 0.66 -10.34 21.95
C THR A 180 1.96 -9.70 21.47
N PRO A 181 2.48 -10.10 20.28
CA PRO A 181 3.64 -9.43 19.68
C PRO A 181 3.27 -8.02 19.25
N PRO A 182 4.25 -7.11 19.02
CA PRO A 182 3.99 -5.83 18.37
C PRO A 182 3.32 -6.05 17.01
N TYR A 183 2.31 -5.26 16.67
CA TYR A 183 1.56 -5.44 15.43
C TYR A 183 1.05 -4.13 14.84
N TYR A 184 0.74 -4.16 13.56
CA TYR A 184 -0.08 -3.20 12.84
C TYR A 184 -1.43 -3.86 12.53
N ALA A 185 -2.54 -3.23 12.85
CA ALA A 185 -3.88 -3.68 12.48
C ALA A 185 -4.45 -2.78 11.37
N LYS A 186 -5.10 -3.41 10.39
CA LYS A 186 -5.75 -2.72 9.28
C LYS A 186 -6.78 -1.71 9.77
N ASP A 187 -6.65 -0.46 9.30
CA ASP A 187 -7.58 0.61 9.68
C ASP A 187 -8.63 0.88 8.59
N HIS A 188 -8.25 0.85 7.33
CA HIS A 188 -9.17 1.06 6.22
C HIS A 188 -9.73 -0.25 5.68
N LEU A 189 -10.89 -0.62 6.21
CA LEU A 189 -11.55 -1.89 5.90
C LEU A 189 -12.26 -1.85 4.54
N VAL A 190 -12.30 -3.00 3.86
CA VAL A 190 -13.01 -3.17 2.60
C VAL A 190 -14.52 -3.21 2.84
N PRO A 191 -15.30 -2.28 2.26
CA PRO A 191 -16.76 -2.31 2.35
C PRO A 191 -17.29 -3.64 1.78
N PHE A 192 -18.30 -4.20 2.42
CA PHE A 192 -18.94 -5.48 2.08
C PHE A 192 -18.06 -6.73 2.22
N GLY A 193 -16.73 -6.62 2.25
CA GLY A 193 -15.82 -7.75 2.46
C GLY A 193 -15.40 -7.92 3.92
N GLU A 194 -15.03 -6.82 4.58
CA GLU A 194 -14.52 -6.83 5.95
C GLU A 194 -15.47 -6.17 6.96
N TYR A 195 -16.34 -5.29 6.50
CA TYR A 195 -17.41 -4.73 7.34
C TYR A 195 -18.70 -4.53 6.56
N LYS A 196 -19.85 -4.53 7.26
CA LYS A 196 -21.19 -4.35 6.71
C LYS A 196 -21.56 -2.87 6.78
N PRO A 197 -21.49 -2.10 5.66
CA PRO A 197 -21.99 -0.73 5.68
C PRO A 197 -23.52 -0.74 5.79
N LEU A 198 -24.11 0.25 6.47
CA LEU A 198 -25.55 0.39 6.63
C LEU A 198 -26.22 -0.92 7.10
N LYS A 199 -25.77 -1.47 8.24
CA LYS A 199 -26.18 -2.80 8.77
C LYS A 199 -27.70 -3.03 8.70
N PHE A 200 -28.51 -2.01 8.95
CA PHE A 200 -29.98 -2.12 8.91
C PHE A 200 -30.57 -2.46 7.52
N ILE A 201 -29.83 -2.16 6.44
CA ILE A 201 -30.23 -2.49 5.06
C ILE A 201 -29.55 -3.79 4.61
N THR A 202 -28.25 -3.95 4.91
CA THR A 202 -27.42 -5.01 4.34
C THR A 202 -27.52 -6.33 5.11
N GLU A 203 -27.87 -6.33 6.38
CA GLU A 203 -27.94 -7.55 7.21
C GLU A 203 -28.81 -8.66 6.62
N PRO A 204 -30.02 -8.40 6.08
CA PRO A 204 -30.81 -9.44 5.43
C PRO A 204 -30.12 -10.07 4.21
N LEU A 205 -29.37 -9.25 3.44
CA LEU A 205 -28.66 -9.72 2.26
C LEU A 205 -27.47 -10.62 2.66
N TYR A 206 -26.71 -10.24 3.70
CA TYR A 206 -25.61 -11.05 4.22
C TYR A 206 -26.05 -12.43 4.73
N ARG A 207 -27.20 -12.47 5.42
CA ARG A 207 -27.81 -13.74 5.86
C ARG A 207 -28.24 -14.63 4.68
N LEU A 208 -28.74 -14.02 3.59
CA LEU A 208 -29.15 -14.75 2.40
C LEU A 208 -27.92 -15.30 1.61
N MET A 209 -26.80 -14.57 1.65
CA MET A 209 -25.58 -14.92 0.91
C MET A 209 -24.60 -15.79 1.71
N ASP A 210 -24.90 -16.09 2.98
CA ASP A 210 -24.05 -16.84 3.89
C ASP A 210 -22.58 -16.39 3.90
N MET A 211 -22.38 -15.05 3.89
CA MET A 211 -21.05 -14.45 3.82
C MET A 211 -20.39 -14.46 5.20
N PRO A 212 -19.36 -15.25 5.42
CA PRO A 212 -18.63 -15.27 6.69
C PRO A 212 -17.74 -14.01 6.85
N LEU A 213 -17.41 -13.68 8.10
CA LEU A 213 -16.32 -12.76 8.50
C LEU A 213 -16.48 -11.27 8.12
N ALA A 214 -17.67 -10.68 8.13
CA ALA A 214 -17.87 -9.28 7.82
C ALA A 214 -18.00 -8.36 9.05
N ASP A 215 -17.21 -8.56 10.09
CA ASP A 215 -17.21 -7.74 11.31
C ASP A 215 -15.80 -7.45 11.84
N PHE A 216 -14.85 -7.22 10.93
CA PHE A 216 -13.52 -6.76 11.32
C PHE A 216 -13.59 -5.38 12.00
N ARG A 217 -12.70 -5.17 12.95
CA ARG A 217 -12.52 -3.91 13.66
C ARG A 217 -11.35 -3.15 13.05
N ARG A 218 -11.44 -1.81 13.10
CA ARG A 218 -10.38 -0.93 12.65
C ARG A 218 -9.29 -0.85 13.69
N GLY A 219 -8.03 -0.90 13.25
CA GLY A 219 -6.86 -0.78 14.12
C GLY A 219 -6.60 0.62 14.67
N GLY A 220 -7.25 1.65 14.10
CA GLY A 220 -7.06 3.05 14.44
C GLY A 220 -5.97 3.75 13.61
N GLY A 221 -6.24 5.00 13.21
CA GLY A 221 -5.45 5.73 12.19
C GLY A 221 -4.09 6.27 12.64
N ARG A 222 -3.61 6.00 13.86
CA ARG A 222 -2.32 6.49 14.38
C ARG A 222 -1.50 5.37 14.99
N GLN A 223 -1.15 4.40 14.18
CA GLN A 223 -0.28 3.32 14.62
C GLN A 223 1.19 3.67 14.33
N MET A 224 2.07 3.31 15.25
CA MET A 224 3.51 3.54 15.09
C MET A 224 4.12 2.54 14.13
N PRO A 225 5.22 2.88 13.43
CA PRO A 225 5.96 1.92 12.63
C PRO A 225 6.43 0.73 13.45
N LEU A 226 6.46 -0.46 12.86
CA LEU A 226 7.10 -1.62 13.48
C LEU A 226 8.62 -1.52 13.33
N GLU A 227 9.33 -1.68 14.45
CA GLU A 227 10.80 -1.70 14.46
C GLU A 227 11.30 -3.11 14.12
N MET A 228 12.03 -3.23 13.01
CA MET A 228 12.56 -4.49 12.50
C MET A 228 14.02 -4.29 12.10
N LYS A 229 14.94 -4.91 12.85
CA LYS A 229 16.39 -4.65 12.70
C LYS A 229 16.68 -3.15 12.84
N ASN A 230 17.38 -2.58 11.86
CA ASN A 230 17.73 -1.16 11.81
C ASN A 230 16.71 -0.30 11.04
N GLN A 231 15.50 -0.84 10.77
CA GLN A 231 14.45 -0.16 10.02
C GLN A 231 13.20 0.06 10.88
N LYS A 232 12.51 1.16 10.60
CA LYS A 232 11.17 1.48 11.10
C LYS A 232 10.21 1.41 9.93
N ILE A 233 9.32 0.42 9.94
CA ILE A 233 8.48 0.09 8.78
C ILE A 233 7.04 0.55 9.03
N ALA A 234 6.55 1.46 8.19
CA ALA A 234 5.13 1.81 8.14
C ALA A 234 4.41 0.75 7.30
N PHE A 235 3.58 -0.06 7.95
CA PHE A 235 2.76 -1.05 7.28
C PHE A 235 1.44 -0.46 6.80
N ASN A 236 0.94 -1.01 5.71
CA ASN A 236 -0.45 -1.00 5.31
C ASN A 236 -0.85 -2.40 4.82
N ILE A 237 -2.15 -2.70 4.83
CA ILE A 237 -2.66 -4.01 4.45
C ILE A 237 -3.60 -3.88 3.25
N CYS A 238 -3.22 -4.54 2.13
CA CYS A 238 -4.06 -4.73 0.95
C CYS A 238 -4.65 -3.42 0.39
N TYR A 239 -5.96 -3.24 0.51
CA TYR A 239 -6.76 -2.12 0.04
C TYR A 239 -6.28 -0.74 0.56
N GLU A 240 -5.57 -0.70 1.68
CA GLU A 240 -5.04 0.54 2.28
C GLU A 240 -4.03 1.25 1.37
N ASP A 241 -3.41 0.55 0.41
CA ASP A 241 -2.58 1.19 -0.62
C ASP A 241 -3.33 2.26 -1.43
N GLY A 242 -4.66 2.23 -1.45
CA GLY A 242 -5.51 3.24 -2.07
C GLY A 242 -5.52 4.59 -1.34
N PHE A 243 -5.14 4.64 -0.06
CA PHE A 243 -5.36 5.77 0.86
C PHE A 243 -4.04 6.39 1.35
N GLY A 244 -3.42 7.20 0.49
CA GLY A 244 -2.10 7.78 0.78
C GLY A 244 -2.09 8.74 1.98
N ASP A 245 -3.17 9.48 2.19
CA ASP A 245 -3.28 10.44 3.30
C ASP A 245 -3.20 9.74 4.67
N ASP A 246 -3.73 8.52 4.79
CA ASP A 246 -3.77 7.75 6.04
C ASP A 246 -2.36 7.28 6.48
N LEU A 247 -1.46 7.06 5.51
CA LEU A 247 -0.09 6.63 5.79
C LEU A 247 0.84 7.75 6.27
N ILE A 248 0.48 9.03 6.06
CA ILE A 248 1.38 10.15 6.33
C ILE A 248 1.85 10.17 7.78
N ALA A 249 0.94 9.96 8.72
CA ALA A 249 1.26 10.04 10.15
C ALA A 249 2.32 9.01 10.55
N THR A 250 2.18 7.77 10.12
CA THR A 250 3.13 6.69 10.40
C THR A 250 4.42 6.86 9.59
N ALA A 251 4.32 7.28 8.32
CA ALA A 251 5.47 7.47 7.43
C ALA A 251 6.44 8.55 7.91
N LYS A 252 5.98 9.59 8.63
CA LYS A 252 6.86 10.59 9.24
C LYS A 252 7.86 9.99 10.24
N HIS A 253 7.52 8.88 10.84
CA HIS A 253 8.33 8.18 11.84
C HIS A 253 8.98 6.90 11.28
N SER A 254 8.82 6.60 9.99
CA SER A 254 9.34 5.39 9.35
C SER A 254 10.55 5.65 8.46
N THR A 255 11.29 4.58 8.17
CA THR A 255 12.39 4.58 7.19
C THR A 255 12.01 3.85 5.90
N LEU A 256 11.04 2.92 5.99
CA LEU A 256 10.50 2.11 4.90
C LEU A 256 8.98 2.07 4.97
N LEU A 257 8.36 1.70 3.84
CA LEU A 257 6.94 1.35 3.75
C LEU A 257 6.84 -0.14 3.42
N ALA A 258 5.79 -0.80 3.91
CA ALA A 258 5.47 -2.17 3.55
C ALA A 258 3.98 -2.35 3.32
N ASN A 259 3.63 -3.11 2.27
CA ASN A 259 2.26 -3.56 2.03
C ASN A 259 2.21 -5.09 2.08
N ALA A 260 1.32 -5.63 2.91
CA ALA A 260 0.99 -7.05 2.96
C ALA A 260 -0.39 -7.27 2.32
N SER A 261 -0.48 -8.07 1.25
CA SER A 261 -1.73 -8.23 0.49
C SER A 261 -2.08 -9.67 0.19
N ASN A 262 -3.38 -9.91 0.00
CA ASN A 262 -3.89 -11.13 -0.61
C ASN A 262 -4.81 -10.80 -1.78
N LEU A 263 -4.32 -10.99 -3.00
CA LEU A 263 -5.05 -10.69 -4.24
C LEU A 263 -5.72 -11.90 -4.89
N ALA A 264 -5.75 -13.04 -4.21
CA ALA A 264 -6.32 -14.28 -4.75
C ALA A 264 -7.80 -14.14 -5.17
N TRP A 265 -8.54 -13.18 -4.56
CA TRP A 265 -9.91 -12.82 -4.95
C TRP A 265 -10.07 -12.34 -6.39
N PHE A 266 -9.01 -11.75 -6.97
CA PHE A 266 -9.04 -11.14 -8.28
C PHE A 266 -8.51 -12.06 -9.40
N GLY A 267 -8.07 -13.28 -9.03
CA GLY A 267 -7.48 -14.25 -9.98
C GLY A 267 -6.36 -13.64 -10.83
N GLY A 268 -6.24 -14.04 -12.07
CA GLY A 268 -5.25 -13.53 -13.04
C GLY A 268 -5.60 -12.20 -13.68
N SER A 269 -6.44 -11.36 -13.04
CA SER A 269 -6.84 -10.06 -13.61
C SER A 269 -5.76 -8.99 -13.48
N ASN A 270 -5.94 -7.87 -14.21
CA ASN A 270 -5.05 -6.71 -14.12
C ASN A 270 -5.08 -5.99 -12.76
N ALA A 271 -5.94 -6.39 -11.83
CA ALA A 271 -6.05 -5.77 -10.49
C ALA A 271 -4.72 -5.81 -9.74
N MET A 272 -3.92 -6.88 -9.90
CA MET A 272 -2.60 -7.00 -9.27
C MET A 272 -1.63 -5.90 -9.70
N TYR A 273 -1.61 -5.56 -10.97
CA TYR A 273 -0.73 -4.50 -11.50
C TYR A 273 -1.26 -3.10 -11.16
N GLN A 274 -2.59 -2.93 -11.12
CA GLN A 274 -3.20 -1.67 -10.68
C GLN A 274 -2.90 -1.39 -9.20
N GLN A 275 -2.91 -2.42 -8.35
CA GLN A 275 -2.55 -2.25 -6.96
C GLN A 275 -1.03 -2.04 -6.78
N LEU A 276 -0.18 -2.64 -7.62
CA LEU A 276 1.25 -2.30 -7.65
C LEU A 276 1.47 -0.82 -7.99
N GLN A 277 0.69 -0.25 -8.94
CA GLN A 277 0.74 1.19 -9.22
C GLN A 277 0.32 2.05 -8.02
N GLN A 278 -0.58 1.56 -7.16
CA GLN A 278 -0.89 2.24 -5.91
C GLN A 278 0.32 2.23 -4.96
N SER A 279 0.99 1.10 -4.79
CA SER A 279 2.24 1.00 -4.02
C SER A 279 3.33 1.94 -4.57
N GLN A 280 3.48 2.02 -5.91
CA GLN A 280 4.41 2.95 -6.55
C GLN A 280 4.06 4.42 -6.22
N ALA A 281 2.76 4.77 -6.23
CA ALA A 281 2.30 6.10 -5.84
C ALA A 281 2.68 6.40 -4.38
N ARG A 282 2.43 5.47 -3.44
CA ARG A 282 2.82 5.61 -2.02
C ARG A 282 4.31 5.83 -1.85
N ALA A 283 5.14 5.05 -2.56
CA ALA A 283 6.59 5.22 -2.53
C ALA A 283 7.01 6.65 -2.93
N MET A 284 6.43 7.20 -4.01
CA MET A 284 6.72 8.54 -4.50
C MET A 284 6.20 9.64 -3.58
N GLU A 285 4.95 9.52 -3.13
CA GLU A 285 4.29 10.50 -2.25
C GLU A 285 5.01 10.67 -0.91
N LEU A 286 5.51 9.56 -0.37
CA LEU A 286 6.13 9.52 0.96
C LEU A 286 7.65 9.49 0.90
N GLY A 287 8.23 9.38 -0.31
CA GLY A 287 9.67 9.40 -0.52
C GLY A 287 10.42 8.26 0.17
N ARG A 288 9.87 7.05 0.15
CA ARG A 288 10.43 5.86 0.82
C ARG A 288 10.40 4.65 -0.11
N TYR A 289 11.30 3.69 0.13
CA TYR A 289 11.12 2.37 -0.48
C TYR A 289 9.79 1.78 -0.02
N MET A 290 9.07 1.12 -0.94
CA MET A 290 7.90 0.31 -0.65
C MET A 290 8.22 -1.14 -0.97
N VAL A 291 8.10 -2.01 0.02
CA VAL A 291 8.23 -3.46 -0.13
C VAL A 291 6.84 -4.09 -0.03
N ARG A 292 6.48 -4.88 -1.02
CA ARG A 292 5.14 -5.41 -1.16
C ARG A 292 5.17 -6.93 -1.19
N ALA A 293 4.68 -7.59 -0.14
CA ALA A 293 4.49 -9.03 -0.06
C ALA A 293 3.04 -9.40 -0.40
N THR A 294 2.82 -10.22 -1.40
CA THR A 294 1.48 -10.68 -1.80
C THR A 294 1.38 -12.20 -1.74
N ASN A 295 0.20 -12.73 -1.38
CA ASN A 295 -0.03 -14.16 -1.47
C ASN A 295 -0.02 -14.66 -2.93
N THR A 296 -0.80 -14.02 -3.77
CA THR A 296 -0.79 -14.11 -5.24
C THR A 296 -0.67 -12.69 -5.79
N GLY A 297 -0.20 -12.47 -6.98
CA GLY A 297 -0.14 -11.15 -7.58
C GLY A 297 1.27 -10.57 -7.66
N ALA A 298 1.42 -9.24 -7.63
CA ALA A 298 2.67 -8.57 -7.88
C ALA A 298 3.44 -8.29 -6.59
N THR A 299 4.17 -9.28 -6.08
CA THR A 299 5.18 -9.10 -5.03
C THR A 299 6.36 -8.30 -5.61
N ALA A 300 6.75 -7.18 -4.98
CA ALA A 300 7.71 -6.27 -5.58
C ALA A 300 8.46 -5.40 -4.55
N ILE A 301 9.60 -4.90 -4.96
CA ILE A 301 10.39 -3.86 -4.29
C ILE A 301 10.34 -2.61 -5.16
N VAL A 302 9.89 -1.50 -4.60
CA VAL A 302 9.70 -0.23 -5.30
C VAL A 302 10.60 0.84 -4.68
N SER A 303 11.29 1.59 -5.53
CA SER A 303 12.16 2.71 -5.10
C SER A 303 11.34 3.92 -4.63
N PRO A 304 11.94 4.87 -3.88
CA PRO A 304 11.29 6.13 -3.50
C PRO A 304 10.82 6.99 -4.68
N LYS A 305 11.31 6.71 -5.89
CA LYS A 305 10.91 7.36 -7.15
C LYS A 305 9.90 6.54 -7.96
N GLY A 306 9.31 5.50 -7.36
CA GLY A 306 8.26 4.70 -7.99
C GLY A 306 8.73 3.63 -8.98
N ALA A 307 10.05 3.46 -9.17
CA ALA A 307 10.57 2.40 -10.03
C ALA A 307 10.46 1.04 -9.35
N VAL A 308 9.92 0.05 -10.05
CA VAL A 308 9.94 -1.35 -9.63
C VAL A 308 11.35 -1.89 -9.86
N LEU A 309 12.06 -2.17 -8.76
CA LEU A 309 13.45 -2.64 -8.78
C LEU A 309 13.56 -4.15 -8.93
N ALA A 310 12.61 -4.87 -8.35
CA ALA A 310 12.48 -6.32 -8.43
C ALA A 310 11.00 -6.69 -8.29
N ALA A 311 10.59 -7.74 -8.97
CA ALA A 311 9.25 -8.32 -8.87
C ALA A 311 9.31 -9.83 -9.02
N ALA A 312 8.47 -10.54 -8.26
CA ALA A 312 8.26 -11.97 -8.45
C ALA A 312 7.24 -12.22 -9.58
N GLU A 313 7.36 -13.39 -10.21
CA GLU A 313 6.35 -13.84 -11.16
C GLU A 313 5.02 -14.06 -10.43
N PRO A 314 3.92 -13.43 -10.89
CA PRO A 314 2.61 -13.61 -10.28
C PRO A 314 2.15 -15.08 -10.30
N ASN A 315 1.36 -15.45 -9.28
CA ASN A 315 0.78 -16.79 -9.15
C ASN A 315 1.81 -17.94 -9.15
N THR A 316 2.99 -17.67 -8.59
CA THR A 316 4.03 -18.67 -8.31
C THR A 316 4.43 -18.64 -6.84
N ASP A 317 5.01 -19.71 -6.35
CA ASP A 317 5.69 -19.72 -5.06
C ASP A 317 7.00 -18.97 -5.21
N ALA A 318 7.26 -17.97 -4.36
CA ALA A 318 8.47 -17.18 -4.48
C ALA A 318 8.96 -16.62 -3.14
N VAL A 319 10.28 -16.45 -3.04
CA VAL A 319 10.96 -15.63 -2.04
C VAL A 319 11.73 -14.56 -2.82
N LEU A 320 11.17 -13.35 -2.88
CA LEU A 320 11.78 -12.24 -3.59
C LEU A 320 12.74 -11.50 -2.65
N GLU A 321 14.01 -11.54 -2.94
CA GLU A 321 15.02 -10.84 -2.16
C GLU A 321 15.50 -9.55 -2.83
N GLY A 322 15.92 -8.57 -2.01
CA GLY A 322 16.55 -7.36 -2.50
C GLY A 322 17.10 -6.51 -1.37
N ILE A 323 17.78 -5.43 -1.76
CA ILE A 323 18.39 -4.47 -0.82
C ILE A 323 17.58 -3.19 -0.85
N VAL A 324 17.21 -2.71 0.34
CA VAL A 324 16.54 -1.42 0.54
C VAL A 324 17.40 -0.50 1.41
N LYS A 325 17.19 0.80 1.25
CA LYS A 325 17.85 1.83 2.06
C LYS A 325 16.79 2.56 2.87
N GLY A 326 17.05 2.74 4.16
CA GLY A 326 16.24 3.60 4.99
C GLY A 326 16.27 5.04 4.48
N HIS A 327 15.12 5.72 4.46
CA HIS A 327 14.98 7.11 4.06
C HIS A 327 14.42 7.95 5.20
N THR A 328 14.85 9.22 5.26
CA THR A 328 14.39 10.22 6.21
C THR A 328 14.04 11.53 5.49
N GLY A 329 13.34 12.42 6.19
CA GLY A 329 12.82 13.66 5.64
C GLY A 329 11.34 13.56 5.24
N GLU A 330 10.77 14.66 4.81
CA GLU A 330 9.35 14.75 4.44
C GLU A 330 9.21 15.37 3.05
N THR A 331 8.38 14.78 2.23
CA THR A 331 7.94 15.36 0.95
C THR A 331 7.02 16.57 1.19
N PRO A 332 6.84 17.48 0.23
CA PRO A 332 5.81 18.52 0.33
C PRO A 332 4.42 17.97 0.62
N TYR A 333 4.03 16.83 0.02
CA TYR A 333 2.78 16.15 0.29
C TYR A 333 2.62 15.79 1.77
N MET A 334 3.65 15.24 2.41
CA MET A 334 3.64 14.93 3.84
C MET A 334 3.55 16.19 4.70
N LYS A 335 4.31 17.25 4.35
CA LYS A 335 4.32 18.53 5.09
C LYS A 335 2.97 19.23 5.03
N LEU A 336 2.30 19.16 3.90
CA LEU A 336 0.99 19.76 3.67
C LEU A 336 -0.16 18.95 4.30
N GLY A 337 0.13 17.73 4.83
CA GLY A 337 -0.88 16.87 5.43
C GLY A 337 -1.78 16.16 4.42
N GLY A 338 -1.24 15.88 3.23
CA GLY A 338 -1.93 15.10 2.21
C GLY A 338 -2.65 15.95 1.16
N SER A 339 -3.80 15.45 0.71
CA SER A 339 -4.58 16.02 -0.41
C SER A 339 -5.45 17.20 -0.04
N TRP A 340 -5.59 17.51 1.25
CA TRP A 340 -6.49 18.54 1.77
C TRP A 340 -6.30 19.94 1.14
N PRO A 341 -5.06 20.46 0.96
CA PRO A 341 -4.86 21.77 0.35
C PRO A 341 -5.38 21.86 -1.10
N LEU A 342 -5.24 20.76 -1.86
CA LEU A 342 -5.75 20.66 -3.22
C LEU A 342 -7.28 20.68 -3.25
N ILE A 343 -7.92 19.96 -2.33
CA ILE A 343 -9.39 19.96 -2.19
C ILE A 343 -9.89 21.36 -1.89
N CYS A 344 -9.26 22.09 -0.97
CA CYS A 344 -9.60 23.47 -0.66
C CYS A 344 -9.44 24.41 -1.88
N LEU A 345 -8.35 24.26 -2.63
CA LEU A 345 -8.11 25.04 -3.84
C LEU A 345 -9.19 24.82 -4.90
N LEU A 346 -9.53 23.56 -5.15
CA LEU A 346 -10.57 23.20 -6.12
C LEU A 346 -11.95 23.72 -5.71
N ALA A 347 -12.32 23.54 -4.43
CA ALA A 347 -13.58 24.05 -3.89
C ALA A 347 -13.67 25.59 -3.98
N GLY A 348 -12.58 26.29 -3.64
CA GLY A 348 -12.45 27.74 -3.77
C GLY A 348 -12.61 28.20 -5.22
N THR A 349 -11.95 27.49 -6.16
CA THR A 349 -12.07 27.79 -7.59
C THR A 349 -13.51 27.65 -8.09
N VAL A 350 -14.19 26.56 -7.74
CA VAL A 350 -15.59 26.32 -8.10
C VAL A 350 -16.49 27.44 -7.54
N LEU A 351 -16.28 27.82 -6.28
CA LEU A 351 -17.03 28.91 -5.65
C LEU A 351 -16.83 30.24 -6.36
N VAL A 352 -15.58 30.59 -6.70
CA VAL A 352 -15.28 31.84 -7.44
C VAL A 352 -15.96 31.84 -8.81
N LEU A 353 -15.87 30.75 -9.56
CA LEU A 353 -16.52 30.61 -10.86
C LEU A 353 -18.04 30.75 -10.76
N TYR A 354 -18.64 30.12 -9.76
CA TYR A 354 -20.09 30.25 -9.49
C TYR A 354 -20.49 31.72 -9.21
N LEU A 355 -19.72 32.42 -8.36
CA LEU A 355 -20.01 33.83 -8.03
C LEU A 355 -19.84 34.75 -9.25
N LEU A 356 -18.85 34.50 -10.10
CA LEU A 356 -18.66 35.26 -11.34
C LEU A 356 -19.81 35.05 -12.32
N GLN A 357 -20.31 33.83 -12.50
CA GLN A 357 -21.47 33.53 -13.34
C GLN A 357 -22.75 34.22 -12.82
N LYS A 358 -22.94 34.28 -11.49
CA LYS A 358 -24.08 34.94 -10.89
C LYS A 358 -24.08 36.46 -11.09
N LYS A 359 -22.88 37.08 -11.22
CA LYS A 359 -22.78 38.52 -11.50
C LYS A 359 -23.01 38.88 -12.96
N GLN A 360 -23.00 37.92 -13.88
CA GLN A 360 -23.24 38.13 -15.32
C GLN A 360 -24.71 37.91 -15.71
N LYS A 361 -25.51 37.39 -14.81
CA LYS A 361 -26.99 37.31 -14.92
C LYS A 361 -27.65 38.46 -14.16
#